data_32bcb5839bb7c55be524960ea37c9813
#
_entry.id   32bcb5839bb7c55be524960ea37c9813
#
_cell.length_a   1.000
_cell.length_b   1.000
_cell.length_c   1.000
_cell.angle_alpha   90.00
_cell.angle_beta   90.00
_cell.angle_gamma   90.00
#
_symmetry.space_group_name_H-M   'P 1'
#
loop_
_entity.id
_entity.type
_entity.pdbx_description
1 polymer ?
#
loop_
_entity_poly.entity_id
_entity_poly.type
_entity_poly.pdbx_seq_one_letter_code
_entity_poly.pdbx_strand_id
1 'polypeptide(L)'
;GEKFMNNPEIVQIKAKELTADLIDQYFVRAKESEKFDIMCRLIDVQGPDLAVVFGRTKRRVDELTRGLQARGYNAAGIHGDLSQARRMAVLKRFREGKLDILVATDVAARGLDISGVTHVYNYDIPQDPDSYVHRIGRTGRAGQNGISVTFVTPNEIGYMRTIEQLTKKKMSPLRPPTDDQALRGQLKQAKAQIEDLINSDLGKYTQDASELLDNYSAVDLVAAFLKNLSKDSTDIKVKITPEKPLPYKGDGRRNRGGHGRGRNNNRNHGNYRRRNNNYRHNGNRGKRGRGNGHEFVIKSKEK
;
A
#
# COMPACT_ATOMS: atom_id res chain seq x y z
N GLY A 1 -16.58 20.76 22.79
CA GLY A 1 -16.87 22.20 22.80
C GLY A 1 -17.72 22.60 23.98
N GLU A 2 -18.82 21.92 24.24
CA GLU A 2 -19.85 22.29 25.25
C GLU A 2 -19.33 22.45 26.68
N LYS A 3 -18.24 21.80 27.08
CA LYS A 3 -17.63 21.95 28.42
C LYS A 3 -16.75 23.19 28.57
N PHE A 4 -16.40 23.88 27.49
CA PHE A 4 -15.41 24.96 27.48
C PHE A 4 -15.89 26.25 26.80
N MET A 5 -17.09 26.23 26.22
CA MET A 5 -17.68 27.38 25.54
C MET A 5 -19.09 27.64 26.07
N ASN A 6 -19.41 28.89 26.31
CA ASN A 6 -20.74 29.32 26.68
C ASN A 6 -21.60 29.46 25.41
N ASN A 7 -22.62 28.62 25.29
CA ASN A 7 -23.60 28.61 24.20
C ASN A 7 -22.98 28.65 22.79
N PRO A 8 -22.16 27.64 22.41
CA PRO A 8 -21.53 27.66 21.09
C PRO A 8 -22.57 27.47 19.98
N GLU A 9 -22.52 28.34 18.99
CA GLU A 9 -23.26 28.12 17.74
C GLU A 9 -22.61 26.99 16.95
N ILE A 10 -23.36 25.89 16.72
CA ILE A 10 -22.86 24.75 15.96
C ILE A 10 -23.05 25.01 14.48
N VAL A 11 -22.04 25.52 13.81
CA VAL A 11 -22.02 25.63 12.34
C VAL A 11 -21.59 24.27 11.77
N GLN A 12 -22.54 23.47 11.36
CA GLN A 12 -22.29 22.26 10.56
C GLN A 12 -22.18 22.65 9.09
N ILE A 13 -20.98 22.78 8.60
CA ILE A 13 -20.74 22.77 7.15
C ILE A 13 -20.89 21.31 6.73
N LYS A 14 -22.00 20.94 6.10
CA LYS A 14 -22.08 19.69 5.35
C LYS A 14 -20.97 19.74 4.31
N ALA A 15 -19.86 19.05 4.57
CA ALA A 15 -18.84 18.84 3.57
C ALA A 15 -19.57 18.25 2.35
N LYS A 16 -19.68 19.04 1.30
CA LYS A 16 -20.35 18.65 0.09
C LYS A 16 -19.73 17.31 -0.36
N GLU A 17 -20.54 16.31 -0.60
CA GLU A 17 -20.21 14.98 -1.15
C GLU A 17 -19.49 15.06 -2.52
N LEU A 18 -19.12 16.25 -2.94
CA LEU A 18 -18.60 16.61 -4.27
C LEU A 18 -17.27 15.97 -4.67
N THR A 19 -16.47 15.48 -3.73
CA THR A 19 -15.18 14.85 -4.09
C THR A 19 -15.28 13.36 -4.41
N ALA A 20 -16.28 12.66 -3.88
CA ALA A 20 -16.44 11.22 -4.11
C ALA A 20 -16.99 10.91 -5.50
N ASP A 21 -17.68 11.84 -6.17
CA ASP A 21 -18.29 11.63 -7.48
C ASP A 21 -17.26 11.72 -8.63
N LEU A 22 -16.16 12.41 -8.41
CA LEU A 22 -15.05 12.52 -9.37
C LEU A 22 -13.98 11.44 -9.20
N ILE A 23 -14.19 10.48 -8.29
CA ILE A 23 -13.22 9.43 -8.00
C ILE A 23 -13.77 8.09 -8.44
N ASP A 24 -13.12 7.48 -9.42
CA ASP A 24 -13.36 6.10 -9.79
C ASP A 24 -12.76 5.18 -8.73
N GLN A 25 -13.61 4.41 -8.06
CA GLN A 25 -13.22 3.58 -6.93
C GLN A 25 -13.20 2.11 -7.32
N TYR A 26 -12.04 1.49 -7.20
CA TYR A 26 -11.81 0.09 -7.52
C TYR A 26 -11.30 -0.70 -6.32
N PHE A 27 -11.54 -2.00 -6.34
CA PHE A 27 -10.84 -2.92 -5.45
C PHE A 27 -10.21 -4.08 -6.23
N VAL A 28 -9.08 -4.55 -5.72
CA VAL A 28 -8.37 -5.73 -6.23
C VAL A 28 -8.31 -6.78 -5.15
N ARG A 29 -8.84 -7.96 -5.45
CA ARG A 29 -8.72 -9.11 -4.57
C ARG A 29 -7.39 -9.80 -4.82
N ALA A 30 -6.52 -9.84 -3.79
CA ALA A 30 -5.19 -10.43 -3.88
C ALA A 30 -4.80 -11.13 -2.57
N LYS A 31 -3.95 -12.15 -2.64
CA LYS A 31 -3.26 -12.65 -1.46
C LYS A 31 -2.23 -11.61 -1.00
N GLU A 32 -1.92 -11.62 0.29
CA GLU A 32 -0.96 -10.66 0.85
C GLU A 32 0.41 -10.70 0.14
N SER A 33 0.87 -11.90 -0.24
CA SER A 33 2.13 -12.11 -0.96
C SER A 33 2.13 -11.60 -2.41
N GLU A 34 0.94 -11.39 -3.00
CA GLU A 34 0.78 -10.98 -4.40
C GLU A 34 0.52 -9.47 -4.56
N LYS A 35 0.10 -8.80 -3.45
CA LYS A 35 -0.31 -7.39 -3.48
C LYS A 35 0.74 -6.47 -4.10
N PHE A 36 2.01 -6.67 -3.74
CA PHE A 36 3.08 -5.79 -4.19
C PHE A 36 3.30 -5.90 -5.71
N ASP A 37 3.37 -7.12 -6.24
CA ASP A 37 3.54 -7.34 -7.67
C ASP A 37 2.35 -6.84 -8.47
N ILE A 38 1.13 -7.07 -7.98
CA ILE A 38 -0.08 -6.56 -8.61
C ILE A 38 -0.11 -5.03 -8.60
N MET A 39 0.31 -4.39 -7.49
CA MET A 39 0.38 -2.94 -7.40
C MET A 39 1.35 -2.36 -8.42
N CYS A 40 2.54 -2.94 -8.55
CA CYS A 40 3.52 -2.50 -9.55
C CYS A 40 2.95 -2.61 -10.97
N ARG A 41 2.35 -3.75 -11.33
CA ARG A 41 1.71 -3.92 -12.65
C ARG A 41 0.56 -2.93 -12.89
N LEU A 42 -0.21 -2.59 -11.86
CA LEU A 42 -1.25 -1.56 -11.99
C LEU A 42 -0.65 -0.18 -12.22
N ILE A 43 0.41 0.18 -11.52
CA ILE A 43 1.13 1.44 -11.73
C ILE A 43 1.66 1.51 -13.17
N ASP A 44 2.23 0.42 -13.67
CA ASP A 44 2.76 0.36 -15.04
C ASP A 44 1.67 0.51 -16.10
N VAL A 45 0.51 -0.15 -15.90
CA VAL A 45 -0.62 -0.07 -16.85
C VAL A 45 -1.33 1.27 -16.79
N GLN A 46 -1.55 1.81 -15.57
CA GLN A 46 -2.31 3.04 -15.37
C GLN A 46 -1.49 4.31 -15.62
N GLY A 47 -0.17 4.25 -15.46
CA GLY A 47 0.75 5.38 -15.70
C GLY A 47 0.39 6.63 -14.92
N PRO A 48 0.33 6.59 -13.57
CA PRO A 48 -0.02 7.78 -12.80
C PRO A 48 1.02 8.88 -12.94
N ASP A 49 0.59 10.13 -13.15
CA ASP A 49 1.50 11.28 -13.07
C ASP A 49 2.04 11.44 -11.66
N LEU A 50 1.13 11.44 -10.67
CA LEU A 50 1.46 11.44 -9.25
C LEU A 50 0.58 10.43 -8.53
N ALA A 51 1.17 9.57 -7.71
CA ALA A 51 0.46 8.58 -6.92
C ALA A 51 0.77 8.65 -5.42
N VAL A 52 -0.24 8.34 -4.60
CA VAL A 52 -0.04 8.09 -3.17
C VAL A 52 -0.38 6.64 -2.85
N VAL A 53 0.53 5.96 -2.17
CA VAL A 53 0.35 4.59 -1.68
C VAL A 53 0.20 4.62 -0.17
N PHE A 54 -0.90 4.08 0.34
CA PHE A 54 -1.15 4.02 1.79
C PHE A 54 -0.80 2.66 2.36
N GLY A 55 0.15 2.66 3.31
CA GLY A 55 0.48 1.52 4.16
C GLY A 55 0.02 1.74 5.60
N ARG A 56 -0.34 0.66 6.28
CA ARG A 56 -0.91 0.70 7.64
C ARG A 56 0.10 1.09 8.70
N THR A 57 1.36 0.66 8.56
CA THR A 57 2.42 0.84 9.56
C THR A 57 3.64 1.55 8.98
N LYS A 58 4.47 2.15 9.84
CA LYS A 58 5.73 2.77 9.46
C LYS A 58 6.64 1.78 8.74
N ARG A 59 6.78 0.56 9.29
CA ARG A 59 7.55 -0.53 8.67
C ARG A 59 7.02 -0.87 7.27
N ARG A 60 5.70 -0.95 7.09
CA ARG A 60 5.08 -1.17 5.79
C ARG A 60 5.44 -0.09 4.78
N VAL A 61 5.42 1.18 5.22
CA VAL A 61 5.83 2.32 4.38
C VAL A 61 7.29 2.18 3.95
N ASP A 62 8.19 1.82 4.87
CA ASP A 62 9.61 1.61 4.55
C ASP A 62 9.83 0.43 3.60
N GLU A 63 9.16 -0.70 3.83
CA GLU A 63 9.26 -1.89 2.96
C GLU A 63 8.73 -1.60 1.55
N LEU A 64 7.57 -0.94 1.44
CA LEU A 64 6.99 -0.54 0.15
C LEU A 64 7.89 0.45 -0.59
N THR A 65 8.41 1.45 0.12
CA THR A 65 9.31 2.46 -0.48
C THR A 65 10.56 1.80 -1.05
N ARG A 66 11.24 0.97 -0.25
CA ARG A 66 12.44 0.24 -0.71
C ARG A 66 12.11 -0.71 -1.87
N GLY A 67 10.99 -1.41 -1.80
CA GLY A 67 10.55 -2.30 -2.87
C GLY A 67 10.28 -1.57 -4.18
N LEU A 68 9.58 -0.45 -4.13
CA LEU A 68 9.33 0.40 -5.29
C LEU A 68 10.62 0.94 -5.89
N GLN A 69 11.53 1.46 -5.05
CA GLN A 69 12.84 1.95 -5.49
C GLN A 69 13.68 0.84 -6.13
N ALA A 70 13.71 -0.35 -5.53
CA ALA A 70 14.41 -1.49 -6.10
C ALA A 70 13.90 -1.88 -7.50
N ARG A 71 12.60 -1.66 -7.75
CA ARG A 71 11.99 -1.84 -9.09
C ARG A 71 12.06 -0.62 -9.99
N GLY A 72 12.90 0.37 -9.66
CA GLY A 72 13.13 1.54 -10.50
C GLY A 72 12.03 2.62 -10.45
N TYR A 73 11.07 2.54 -9.51
CA TYR A 73 10.12 3.63 -9.32
C TYR A 73 10.73 4.76 -8.49
N ASN A 74 10.45 5.99 -8.88
CA ASN A 74 10.88 7.17 -8.15
C ASN A 74 9.93 7.43 -6.97
N ALA A 75 10.15 6.73 -5.88
CA ALA A 75 9.29 6.69 -4.70
C ALA A 75 9.99 7.20 -3.44
N ALA A 76 9.22 7.82 -2.54
CA ALA A 76 9.69 8.15 -1.19
C ALA A 76 8.60 7.90 -0.14
N GLY A 77 9.03 7.54 1.08
CA GLY A 77 8.14 7.25 2.19
C GLY A 77 8.00 8.42 3.16
N ILE A 78 6.81 8.57 3.76
CA ILE A 78 6.54 9.51 4.86
C ILE A 78 5.82 8.78 5.99
N HIS A 79 6.42 8.80 7.19
CA HIS A 79 5.83 8.28 8.42
C HIS A 79 6.30 9.07 9.64
N GLY A 80 5.74 8.76 10.82
CA GLY A 80 5.94 9.56 12.02
C GLY A 80 7.37 9.60 12.58
N ASP A 81 8.27 8.68 12.17
CA ASP A 81 9.67 8.65 12.64
C ASP A 81 10.60 9.57 11.83
N LEU A 82 10.10 10.13 10.73
CA LEU A 82 10.88 11.09 9.98
C LEU A 82 10.90 12.45 10.68
N SER A 83 12.07 13.09 10.71
CA SER A 83 12.16 14.47 11.16
C SER A 83 11.31 15.41 10.30
N GLN A 84 10.86 16.51 10.87
CA GLN A 84 10.06 17.50 10.14
C GLN A 84 10.78 18.02 8.89
N ALA A 85 12.09 18.24 8.97
CA ALA A 85 12.89 18.68 7.84
C ALA A 85 12.87 17.66 6.68
N ARG A 86 13.03 16.36 6.98
CA ARG A 86 12.94 15.29 5.97
C ARG A 86 11.54 15.18 5.37
N ARG A 87 10.49 15.30 6.18
CA ARG A 87 9.10 15.30 5.68
C ARG A 87 8.87 16.43 4.69
N MET A 88 9.30 17.64 5.03
CA MET A 88 9.17 18.82 4.14
C MET A 88 9.99 18.66 2.85
N ALA A 89 11.20 18.10 2.93
CA ALA A 89 12.01 17.83 1.74
C ALA A 89 11.36 16.81 0.78
N VAL A 90 10.78 15.73 1.31
CA VAL A 90 10.05 14.74 0.50
C VAL A 90 8.82 15.38 -0.16
N LEU A 91 8.02 16.13 0.61
CA LEU A 91 6.83 16.80 0.08
C LEU A 91 7.16 17.84 -0.98
N LYS A 92 8.24 18.60 -0.80
CA LYS A 92 8.71 19.55 -1.80
C LYS A 92 9.05 18.83 -3.10
N ARG A 93 9.84 17.78 -3.06
CA ARG A 93 10.19 16.97 -4.24
C ARG A 93 8.96 16.36 -4.92
N PHE A 94 7.98 15.90 -4.14
CA PHE A 94 6.73 15.35 -4.67
C PHE A 94 5.90 16.42 -5.40
N ARG A 95 5.73 17.62 -4.82
CA ARG A 95 5.01 18.72 -5.46
C ARG A 95 5.71 19.27 -6.71
N GLU A 96 7.04 19.19 -6.74
CA GLU A 96 7.85 19.60 -7.90
C GLU A 96 7.89 18.53 -9.01
N GLY A 97 7.15 17.42 -8.87
CA GLY A 97 7.18 16.30 -9.83
C GLY A 97 8.51 15.55 -9.89
N LYS A 98 9.38 15.74 -8.87
CA LYS A 98 10.66 15.02 -8.73
C LYS A 98 10.51 13.66 -8.05
N LEU A 99 9.31 13.29 -7.67
CA LEU A 99 8.90 12.01 -7.14
C LEU A 99 7.55 11.66 -7.75
N ASP A 100 7.40 10.45 -8.25
CA ASP A 100 6.16 9.98 -8.88
C ASP A 100 5.23 9.34 -7.84
N ILE A 101 5.82 8.70 -6.82
CA ILE A 101 5.08 7.92 -5.83
C ILE A 101 5.44 8.35 -4.41
N LEU A 102 4.43 8.74 -3.65
CA LEU A 102 4.55 8.99 -2.21
C LEU A 102 3.95 7.82 -1.44
N VAL A 103 4.73 7.18 -0.57
CA VAL A 103 4.23 6.12 0.32
C VAL A 103 4.00 6.69 1.71
N ALA A 104 2.82 6.55 2.28
CA ALA A 104 2.47 7.22 3.54
C ALA A 104 1.63 6.36 4.49
N THR A 105 1.73 6.64 5.80
CA THR A 105 0.72 6.22 6.79
C THR A 105 -0.39 7.26 6.89
N ASP A 106 -1.58 6.86 7.36
CA ASP A 106 -2.71 7.79 7.57
C ASP A 106 -2.32 9.00 8.44
N VAL A 107 -1.64 8.72 9.56
CA VAL A 107 -1.21 9.77 10.51
C VAL A 107 -0.26 10.77 9.85
N ALA A 108 0.68 10.26 9.05
CA ALA A 108 1.65 11.12 8.38
C ALA A 108 1.05 11.92 7.22
N ALA A 109 0.03 11.39 6.57
CA ALA A 109 -0.65 12.06 5.46
C ALA A 109 -1.68 13.11 5.92
N ARG A 110 -2.18 13.01 7.16
CA ARG A 110 -3.10 14.00 7.72
C ARG A 110 -2.40 15.34 7.90
N GLY A 111 -3.08 16.42 7.52
CA GLY A 111 -2.55 17.78 7.62
C GLY A 111 -1.44 18.11 6.63
N LEU A 112 -1.08 17.18 5.73
CA LEU A 112 -0.20 17.47 4.62
C LEU A 112 -1.02 17.92 3.42
N ASP A 113 -0.60 19.03 2.82
CA ASP A 113 -1.13 19.46 1.53
C ASP A 113 -0.53 18.56 0.44
N ILE A 114 -1.19 17.43 0.23
CA ILE A 114 -0.94 16.48 -0.85
C ILE A 114 -2.16 16.60 -1.77
N SER A 115 -2.06 17.44 -2.77
CA SER A 115 -3.09 17.67 -3.79
C SER A 115 -2.53 17.42 -5.18
N GLY A 116 -3.39 17.32 -6.18
CA GLY A 116 -2.97 17.07 -7.57
C GLY A 116 -2.56 15.62 -7.85
N VAL A 117 -2.91 14.69 -6.97
CA VAL A 117 -2.63 13.27 -7.14
C VAL A 117 -3.66 12.68 -8.10
N THR A 118 -3.20 11.97 -9.12
CA THR A 118 -4.09 11.27 -10.07
C THR A 118 -4.57 9.93 -9.53
N HIS A 119 -3.73 9.23 -8.75
CA HIS A 119 -4.03 7.89 -8.25
C HIS A 119 -3.77 7.74 -6.74
N VAL A 120 -4.68 7.04 -6.07
CA VAL A 120 -4.54 6.62 -4.68
C VAL A 120 -4.58 5.09 -4.61
N TYR A 121 -3.51 4.48 -4.12
CA TYR A 121 -3.43 3.04 -3.87
C TYR A 121 -3.52 2.76 -2.37
N ASN A 122 -4.62 2.17 -1.92
CA ASN A 122 -4.75 1.67 -0.56
C ASN A 122 -4.13 0.26 -0.51
N TYR A 123 -2.80 0.17 -0.36
CA TYR A 123 -2.10 -1.12 -0.26
C TYR A 123 -2.60 -1.95 0.92
N ASP A 124 -2.78 -1.31 2.07
CA ASP A 124 -3.52 -1.86 3.18
C ASP A 124 -4.89 -1.16 3.29
N ILE A 125 -5.94 -1.95 3.44
CA ILE A 125 -7.29 -1.41 3.67
C ILE A 125 -7.27 -0.51 4.92
N PRO A 126 -7.90 0.69 4.89
CA PRO A 126 -7.91 1.60 6.03
C PRO A 126 -8.65 0.99 7.23
N GLN A 127 -8.29 1.42 8.46
CA GLN A 127 -8.85 0.86 9.70
C GLN A 127 -10.28 1.32 10.00
N ASP A 128 -10.72 2.40 9.36
CA ASP A 128 -12.04 2.99 9.52
C ASP A 128 -12.50 3.67 8.22
N PRO A 129 -13.82 3.86 8.02
CA PRO A 129 -14.38 4.49 6.82
C PRO A 129 -13.97 5.95 6.64
N ASP A 130 -13.78 6.70 7.73
CA ASP A 130 -13.37 8.10 7.65
C ASP A 130 -11.95 8.21 7.10
N SER A 131 -11.05 7.33 7.54
CA SER A 131 -9.70 7.21 6.96
C SER A 131 -9.75 6.86 5.48
N TYR A 132 -10.71 6.01 5.05
CA TYR A 132 -10.90 5.73 3.62
C TYR A 132 -11.23 6.99 2.83
N VAL A 133 -12.21 7.77 3.28
CA VAL A 133 -12.61 9.03 2.64
C VAL A 133 -11.46 10.03 2.60
N HIS A 134 -10.72 10.16 3.69
CA HIS A 134 -9.54 11.03 3.78
C HIS A 134 -8.41 10.61 2.84
N ARG A 135 -8.22 9.30 2.60
CA ARG A 135 -7.22 8.79 1.65
C ARG A 135 -7.62 9.09 0.22
N ILE A 136 -8.84 8.68 -0.19
CA ILE A 136 -9.29 8.89 -1.56
C ILE A 136 -9.44 10.37 -1.91
N GLY A 137 -9.79 11.21 -0.92
CA GLY A 137 -9.85 12.66 -1.07
C GLY A 137 -8.49 13.34 -1.33
N ARG A 138 -7.38 12.59 -1.54
CA ARG A 138 -6.12 13.13 -2.08
C ARG A 138 -6.16 13.28 -3.59
N THR A 139 -7.04 12.56 -4.26
CA THR A 139 -7.33 12.68 -5.70
C THR A 139 -8.74 13.25 -5.92
N GLY A 140 -9.13 13.46 -7.15
CA GLY A 140 -10.46 13.98 -7.51
C GLY A 140 -10.69 15.43 -7.05
N ARG A 141 -9.64 16.25 -7.02
CA ARG A 141 -9.72 17.66 -6.59
C ARG A 141 -9.69 18.62 -7.78
N ALA A 142 -10.15 19.84 -7.53
CA ALA A 142 -10.17 20.93 -8.52
C ALA A 142 -10.88 20.57 -9.84
N GLY A 143 -11.90 19.70 -9.79
CA GLY A 143 -12.68 19.30 -10.97
C GLY A 143 -12.01 18.22 -11.84
N GLN A 144 -10.85 17.68 -11.42
CA GLN A 144 -10.18 16.59 -12.14
C GLN A 144 -10.67 15.23 -11.62
N ASN A 145 -10.78 14.28 -12.53
CA ASN A 145 -11.07 12.90 -12.19
C ASN A 145 -9.89 12.24 -11.47
N GLY A 146 -10.18 11.35 -10.54
CA GLY A 146 -9.18 10.60 -9.81
C GLY A 146 -9.48 9.10 -9.79
N ILE A 147 -8.46 8.30 -9.56
CA ILE A 147 -8.56 6.85 -9.43
C ILE A 147 -8.14 6.42 -8.03
N SER A 148 -8.96 5.58 -7.40
CA SER A 148 -8.61 4.93 -6.14
C SER A 148 -8.68 3.41 -6.29
N VAL A 149 -7.60 2.72 -5.93
CA VAL A 149 -7.53 1.26 -5.95
C VAL A 149 -7.26 0.73 -4.55
N THR A 150 -8.12 -0.14 -4.04
CA THR A 150 -8.00 -0.74 -2.71
C THR A 150 -7.67 -2.22 -2.82
N PHE A 151 -6.54 -2.63 -2.24
CA PHE A 151 -6.15 -4.04 -2.19
C PHE A 151 -6.81 -4.73 -1.01
N VAL A 152 -7.47 -5.84 -1.29
CA VAL A 152 -8.30 -6.56 -0.31
C VAL A 152 -7.92 -8.03 -0.32
N THR A 153 -7.56 -8.56 0.85
CA THR A 153 -7.40 -10.00 1.00
C THR A 153 -8.78 -10.69 1.11
N PRO A 154 -8.89 -12.00 0.87
CA PRO A 154 -10.15 -12.72 1.04
C PRO A 154 -10.82 -12.50 2.41
N ASN A 155 -10.01 -12.35 3.46
CA ASN A 155 -10.50 -12.15 4.83
C ASN A 155 -10.98 -10.70 5.10
N GLU A 156 -10.63 -9.73 4.25
CA GLU A 156 -10.99 -8.32 4.38
C GLU A 156 -12.20 -7.91 3.53
N ILE A 157 -12.75 -8.82 2.71
CA ILE A 157 -13.92 -8.53 1.86
C ILE A 157 -15.13 -8.06 2.68
N GLY A 158 -15.38 -8.69 3.83
CA GLY A 158 -16.47 -8.27 4.72
C GLY A 158 -16.27 -6.84 5.24
N TYR A 159 -15.06 -6.49 5.56
CA TYR A 159 -14.71 -5.15 6.03
C TYR A 159 -14.82 -4.10 4.92
N MET A 160 -14.38 -4.43 3.70
CA MET A 160 -14.56 -3.57 2.53
C MET A 160 -16.06 -3.25 2.30
N ARG A 161 -16.93 -4.24 2.40
CA ARG A 161 -18.39 -4.02 2.27
C ARG A 161 -18.93 -3.07 3.34
N THR A 162 -18.36 -3.10 4.55
CA THR A 162 -18.73 -2.14 5.61
C THR A 162 -18.34 -0.71 5.21
N ILE A 163 -17.16 -0.53 4.61
CA ILE A 163 -16.75 0.77 4.07
C ILE A 163 -17.73 1.24 2.99
N GLU A 164 -18.08 0.38 2.03
CA GLU A 164 -19.06 0.69 0.97
C GLU A 164 -20.42 1.11 1.53
N GLN A 165 -20.91 0.40 2.55
CA GLN A 165 -22.19 0.72 3.20
C GLN A 165 -22.18 2.07 3.89
N LEU A 166 -21.10 2.39 4.60
CA LEU A 166 -20.98 3.64 5.36
C LEU A 166 -20.69 4.85 4.46
N THR A 167 -19.90 4.65 3.40
CA THR A 167 -19.62 5.70 2.42
C THR A 167 -20.70 5.84 1.34
N LYS A 168 -21.66 4.92 1.29
CA LYS A 168 -22.73 4.84 0.28
C LYS A 168 -22.20 4.75 -1.17
N LYS A 169 -20.95 4.36 -1.35
CA LYS A 169 -20.29 4.19 -2.65
C LYS A 169 -19.80 2.75 -2.79
N LYS A 170 -20.06 2.15 -3.94
CA LYS A 170 -19.54 0.81 -4.29
C LYS A 170 -18.21 0.93 -5.01
N MET A 171 -17.30 0.01 -4.73
CA MET A 171 -16.06 -0.15 -5.45
C MET A 171 -16.24 -1.16 -6.58
N SER A 172 -15.79 -0.83 -7.77
CA SER A 172 -15.81 -1.74 -8.91
C SER A 172 -14.66 -2.76 -8.81
N PRO A 173 -14.91 -4.04 -9.13
CA PRO A 173 -13.83 -5.03 -9.12
C PRO A 173 -12.86 -4.78 -10.27
N LEU A 174 -11.56 -4.74 -9.95
CA LEU A 174 -10.49 -4.60 -10.93
C LEU A 174 -9.69 -5.90 -10.99
N ARG A 175 -9.51 -6.43 -12.19
CA ARG A 175 -8.68 -7.64 -12.41
C ARG A 175 -7.20 -7.26 -12.36
N PRO A 176 -6.35 -8.06 -11.67
CA PRO A 176 -4.92 -7.88 -11.72
C PRO A 176 -4.40 -7.92 -13.16
N PRO A 177 -3.58 -6.94 -13.59
CA PRO A 177 -2.97 -7.00 -14.91
C PRO A 177 -1.98 -8.17 -15.02
N THR A 178 -1.81 -8.67 -16.24
CA THR A 178 -0.75 -9.63 -16.57
C THR A 178 0.60 -8.92 -16.72
N ASP A 179 1.70 -9.68 -16.70
CA ASP A 179 3.05 -9.14 -16.90
C ASP A 179 3.20 -8.52 -18.29
N ASP A 180 2.58 -9.12 -19.31
CA ASP A 180 2.54 -8.59 -20.69
C ASP A 180 1.80 -7.24 -20.78
N GLN A 181 0.69 -7.09 -20.05
CA GLN A 181 -0.01 -5.80 -19.98
C GLN A 181 0.83 -4.73 -19.27
N ALA A 182 1.53 -5.09 -18.21
CA ALA A 182 2.44 -4.20 -17.50
C ALA A 182 3.60 -3.74 -18.41
N LEU A 183 4.24 -4.67 -19.12
CA LEU A 183 5.30 -4.35 -20.07
C LEU A 183 4.81 -3.40 -21.17
N ARG A 184 3.63 -3.64 -21.74
CA ARG A 184 3.03 -2.71 -22.73
C ARG A 184 2.79 -1.33 -22.14
N GLY A 185 2.34 -1.26 -20.87
CA GLY A 185 2.17 0.01 -20.17
C GLY A 185 3.49 0.77 -20.01
N GLN A 186 4.54 0.08 -19.55
CA GLN A 186 5.88 0.65 -19.42
C GLN A 186 6.43 1.15 -20.78
N LEU A 187 6.29 0.36 -21.83
CA LEU A 187 6.74 0.76 -23.18
C LEU A 187 5.96 1.96 -23.71
N LYS A 188 4.67 2.06 -23.39
CA LYS A 188 3.87 3.24 -23.74
C LYS A 188 4.39 4.51 -23.05
N GLN A 189 4.69 4.41 -21.74
CA GLN A 189 5.27 5.53 -20.98
C GLN A 189 6.66 5.89 -21.48
N ALA A 190 7.52 4.90 -21.75
CA ALA A 190 8.85 5.12 -22.28
C ALA A 190 8.82 5.83 -23.66
N LYS A 191 7.90 5.45 -24.55
CA LYS A 191 7.71 6.12 -25.84
C LYS A 191 7.29 7.58 -25.67
N ALA A 192 6.33 7.87 -24.78
CA ALA A 192 5.91 9.25 -24.49
C ALA A 192 7.08 10.09 -23.97
N GLN A 193 7.90 9.54 -23.04
CA GLN A 193 9.09 10.23 -22.56
C GLN A 193 10.11 10.52 -23.67
N ILE A 194 10.30 9.59 -24.61
CA ILE A 194 11.18 9.82 -25.77
C ILE A 194 10.62 10.94 -26.66
N GLU A 195 9.31 10.95 -26.92
CA GLU A 195 8.64 12.00 -27.71
C GLU A 195 8.83 13.39 -27.06
N ASP A 196 8.65 13.48 -25.74
CA ASP A 196 8.88 14.72 -24.99
C ASP A 196 10.35 15.17 -25.07
N LEU A 197 11.31 14.23 -24.96
CA LEU A 197 12.73 14.52 -25.09
C LEU A 197 13.09 14.98 -26.49
N ILE A 198 12.54 14.38 -27.56
CA ILE A 198 12.79 14.78 -28.95
C ILE A 198 12.31 16.23 -29.18
N ASN A 199 11.23 16.64 -28.52
CA ASN A 199 10.72 18.01 -28.61
C ASN A 199 11.51 19.03 -27.78
N SER A 200 12.50 18.60 -27.01
CA SER A 200 13.41 19.46 -26.25
C SER A 200 14.65 19.85 -27.06
N ASP A 201 15.49 20.76 -26.52
CA ASP A 201 16.77 21.08 -27.14
C ASP A 201 17.77 19.91 -27.02
N LEU A 202 18.04 19.26 -28.15
CA LEU A 202 18.98 18.15 -28.29
C LEU A 202 20.36 18.56 -28.82
N GLY A 203 20.58 19.86 -29.14
CA GLY A 203 21.73 20.36 -29.88
C GLY A 203 23.09 19.85 -29.40
N LYS A 204 23.32 19.84 -28.09
CA LYS A 204 24.59 19.39 -27.48
C LYS A 204 24.84 17.88 -27.57
N TYR A 205 23.83 17.06 -27.93
CA TYR A 205 23.94 15.61 -28.03
C TYR A 205 24.02 15.08 -29.46
N THR A 206 23.83 15.94 -30.48
CA THR A 206 23.70 15.51 -31.87
C THR A 206 24.96 14.93 -32.44
N GLN A 207 26.13 15.43 -32.05
CA GLN A 207 27.42 14.93 -32.52
C GLN A 207 27.67 13.50 -32.02
N ASP A 208 27.52 13.26 -30.69
CA ASP A 208 27.68 11.93 -30.11
C ASP A 208 26.64 10.94 -30.66
N ALA A 209 25.43 11.43 -30.91
CA ALA A 209 24.39 10.62 -31.53
C ALA A 209 24.74 10.17 -32.95
N SER A 210 25.38 11.06 -33.77
CA SER A 210 25.87 10.71 -35.12
C SER A 210 26.96 9.63 -35.05
N GLU A 211 27.91 9.78 -34.11
CA GLU A 211 28.98 8.78 -33.91
C GLU A 211 28.39 7.40 -33.50
N LEU A 212 27.37 7.39 -32.66
CA LEU A 212 26.68 6.15 -32.29
C LEU A 212 25.97 5.52 -33.50
N LEU A 213 25.34 6.32 -34.35
CA LEU A 213 24.67 5.85 -35.57
C LEU A 213 25.63 5.29 -36.62
N ASP A 214 26.89 5.77 -36.64
CA ASP A 214 27.93 5.23 -37.54
C ASP A 214 28.35 3.81 -37.12
N ASN A 215 28.24 3.48 -35.80
CA ASN A 215 28.69 2.22 -35.26
C ASN A 215 27.57 1.21 -34.95
N TYR A 216 26.32 1.64 -34.78
CA TYR A 216 25.21 0.81 -34.39
C TYR A 216 23.95 1.10 -35.27
N SER A 217 23.09 0.10 -35.40
CA SER A 217 21.83 0.32 -36.09
C SER A 217 20.89 1.23 -35.27
N ALA A 218 20.12 2.08 -35.95
CA ALA A 218 19.14 2.93 -35.29
C ALA A 218 18.12 2.12 -34.46
N VAL A 219 17.77 0.91 -34.91
CA VAL A 219 16.85 0.03 -34.19
C VAL A 219 17.45 -0.44 -32.89
N ASP A 220 18.74 -0.83 -32.87
CA ASP A 220 19.39 -1.30 -31.67
C ASP A 220 19.55 -0.16 -30.63
N LEU A 221 19.88 1.04 -31.09
CA LEU A 221 19.95 2.22 -30.24
C LEU A 221 18.60 2.56 -29.61
N VAL A 222 17.54 2.60 -30.40
CA VAL A 222 16.18 2.85 -29.89
C VAL A 222 15.72 1.73 -28.96
N ALA A 223 16.02 0.47 -29.29
CA ALA A 223 15.71 -0.67 -28.41
C ALA A 223 16.44 -0.58 -27.06
N ALA A 224 17.72 -0.17 -27.07
CA ALA A 224 18.49 0.05 -25.84
C ALA A 224 17.89 1.18 -24.99
N PHE A 225 17.48 2.29 -25.60
CA PHE A 225 16.76 3.38 -24.91
C PHE A 225 15.44 2.89 -24.30
N LEU A 226 14.61 2.20 -25.06
CA LEU A 226 13.35 1.65 -24.58
C LEU A 226 13.60 0.69 -23.41
N LYS A 227 14.61 -0.17 -23.50
CA LYS A 227 14.99 -1.07 -22.40
C LYS A 227 15.44 -0.32 -21.16
N ASN A 228 16.19 0.76 -21.32
CA ASN A 228 16.65 1.58 -20.19
C ASN A 228 15.50 2.36 -19.52
N LEU A 229 14.54 2.85 -20.29
CA LEU A 229 13.40 3.60 -19.81
C LEU A 229 12.27 2.68 -19.30
N SER A 230 12.09 1.50 -19.90
CA SER A 230 11.20 0.49 -19.36
C SER A 230 11.83 -0.10 -18.12
N LYS A 231 11.12 -0.02 -17.00
CA LYS A 231 11.57 -0.56 -15.71
C LYS A 231 11.52 -2.09 -15.75
N ASP A 232 12.37 -2.73 -16.57
CA ASP A 232 12.43 -4.19 -16.68
C ASP A 232 13.02 -4.80 -15.41
N SER A 233 12.22 -4.77 -14.36
CA SER A 233 12.57 -5.20 -13.01
C SER A 233 11.71 -6.37 -12.52
N THR A 234 11.07 -7.09 -13.46
CA THR A 234 10.21 -8.26 -13.15
C THR A 234 10.97 -9.34 -12.39
N ASP A 235 12.29 -9.45 -12.59
CA ASP A 235 13.15 -10.42 -11.91
C ASP A 235 13.50 -10.02 -10.46
N ILE A 236 13.26 -8.77 -10.07
CA ILE A 236 13.56 -8.33 -8.70
C ILE A 236 12.44 -8.78 -7.76
N LYS A 237 12.72 -9.83 -7.00
CA LYS A 237 11.80 -10.34 -5.97
C LYS A 237 11.82 -9.43 -4.75
N VAL A 238 10.73 -8.70 -4.54
CA VAL A 238 10.53 -7.88 -3.35
C VAL A 238 9.69 -8.64 -2.35
N LYS A 239 10.19 -8.76 -1.12
CA LYS A 239 9.47 -9.41 -0.03
C LYS A 239 8.89 -8.35 0.90
N ILE A 240 7.57 -8.27 0.96
CA ILE A 240 6.83 -7.44 1.91
C ILE A 240 6.35 -8.32 3.06
N THR A 241 6.60 -7.90 4.29
CA THR A 241 6.20 -8.67 5.48
C THR A 241 4.67 -8.71 5.59
N PRO A 242 4.05 -9.90 5.64
CA PRO A 242 2.59 -9.99 5.78
C PRO A 242 2.09 -9.32 7.06
N GLU A 243 1.00 -8.60 6.98
CA GLU A 243 0.28 -8.08 8.15
C GLU A 243 -1.02 -8.85 8.38
N LYS A 244 -1.42 -8.91 9.66
CA LYS A 244 -2.69 -9.57 10.01
C LYS A 244 -3.84 -8.79 9.40
N PRO A 245 -4.85 -9.49 8.81
CA PRO A 245 -6.08 -8.86 8.34
C PRO A 245 -6.75 -8.08 9.48
N LEU A 246 -7.45 -7.00 9.13
CA LEU A 246 -8.25 -6.29 10.13
C LEU A 246 -9.35 -7.20 10.67
N PRO A 247 -9.59 -7.22 12.00
CA PRO A 247 -10.65 -8.01 12.57
C PRO A 247 -12.01 -7.48 12.08
N TYR A 248 -12.73 -8.28 11.32
CA TYR A 248 -14.10 -7.99 10.95
C TYR A 248 -14.97 -8.25 12.19
N LYS A 249 -15.46 -7.19 12.83
CA LYS A 249 -16.57 -7.28 13.76
C LYS A 249 -17.84 -7.41 12.93
N GLY A 250 -18.10 -8.60 12.41
CA GLY A 250 -19.41 -8.93 11.83
C GLY A 250 -20.49 -8.64 12.87
N ASP A 251 -21.59 -8.05 12.42
CA ASP A 251 -22.80 -7.82 13.20
C ASP A 251 -23.05 -9.02 14.12
N GLY A 252 -23.03 -8.79 15.43
CA GLY A 252 -23.24 -9.80 16.46
C GLY A 252 -24.66 -10.38 16.50
N ARG A 253 -25.33 -10.48 15.35
CA ARG A 253 -26.65 -11.06 15.15
C ARG A 253 -26.56 -12.41 14.47
N ARG A 254 -25.99 -13.43 15.11
CA ARG A 254 -26.30 -14.83 14.83
C ARG A 254 -25.50 -15.75 15.75
N ASN A 255 -25.88 -15.80 17.01
CA ASN A 255 -25.82 -17.03 17.80
C ASN A 255 -26.70 -16.91 19.06
N ARG A 256 -27.99 -16.64 18.86
CA ARG A 256 -29.04 -16.94 19.82
C ARG A 256 -29.98 -17.97 19.18
N GLY A 257 -29.64 -19.23 19.33
CA GLY A 257 -30.47 -20.30 18.83
C GLY A 257 -29.92 -21.67 19.15
N GLY A 258 -30.00 -22.09 20.40
CA GLY A 258 -29.56 -23.41 20.80
C GLY A 258 -29.86 -23.70 22.27
N HIS A 259 -31.09 -23.39 22.71
CA HIS A 259 -31.60 -23.95 23.94
C HIS A 259 -32.04 -25.40 23.67
N GLY A 260 -31.07 -26.30 23.73
CA GLY A 260 -31.33 -27.74 23.86
C GLY A 260 -31.80 -28.02 25.28
N ARG A 261 -33.09 -28.20 25.47
CA ARG A 261 -33.70 -28.86 26.65
C ARG A 261 -33.13 -30.28 26.76
N GLY A 262 -32.15 -30.49 27.61
CA GLY A 262 -31.68 -31.81 28.03
C GLY A 262 -32.30 -32.14 29.37
N ARG A 263 -33.19 -33.15 29.38
CA ARG A 263 -33.89 -33.73 30.52
C ARG A 263 -32.94 -34.21 31.59
N ASN A 264 -33.24 -33.77 32.82
CA ASN A 264 -32.88 -34.35 34.11
C ASN A 264 -33.11 -35.88 34.10
N ASN A 265 -32.10 -36.65 34.47
CA ASN A 265 -32.29 -37.97 35.08
C ASN A 265 -31.26 -38.22 36.17
N ASN A 266 -31.76 -38.16 37.35
CA ASN A 266 -31.16 -38.44 38.63
C ASN A 266 -30.89 -39.97 38.77
N ARG A 267 -29.75 -40.38 39.35
CA ARG A 267 -29.58 -41.54 40.25
C ARG A 267 -28.07 -41.79 40.50
N ASN A 268 -27.62 -41.34 41.61
CA ASN A 268 -27.30 -42.08 42.86
C ASN A 268 -26.12 -43.09 42.83
N HIS A 269 -25.29 -42.97 43.87
CA HIS A 269 -24.35 -43.92 44.48
C HIS A 269 -22.90 -43.93 43.97
N GLY A 270 -22.01 -43.54 44.87
CA GLY A 270 -21.01 -44.42 45.45
C GLY A 270 -19.73 -43.71 45.88
N ASN A 271 -19.63 -43.54 47.20
CA ASN A 271 -18.38 -43.32 47.90
C ASN A 271 -17.23 -44.23 47.44
N TYR A 272 -16.00 -43.72 47.39
CA TYR A 272 -14.87 -44.33 48.13
C TYR A 272 -13.64 -43.41 48.13
N ARG A 273 -13.14 -43.27 49.28
CA ARG A 273 -11.96 -42.78 49.97
C ARG A 273 -10.58 -43.01 49.31
N ARG A 274 -9.70 -41.97 49.57
CA ARG A 274 -8.27 -42.07 49.99
C ARG A 274 -7.25 -42.49 48.92
N ARG A 275 -6.16 -41.80 48.69
CA ARG A 275 -4.99 -41.49 49.58
C ARG A 275 -3.95 -40.69 48.78
N ASN A 276 -3.43 -39.63 49.41
CA ASN A 276 -2.02 -39.26 49.58
C ASN A 276 -0.97 -40.01 48.73
N ASN A 277 -0.11 -39.26 48.04
CA ASN A 277 1.30 -39.19 48.38
C ASN A 277 2.06 -38.04 47.69
N ASN A 278 2.74 -37.30 48.57
CA ASN A 278 3.90 -36.47 48.30
C ASN A 278 4.97 -37.26 47.52
N TYR A 279 5.71 -36.53 46.62
CA TYR A 279 7.18 -36.58 46.67
C TYR A 279 7.76 -35.31 46.05
N ARG A 280 8.60 -34.66 46.84
CA ARG A 280 9.58 -33.61 46.53
C ARG A 280 10.70 -34.21 45.68
N HIS A 281 11.30 -33.40 44.83
CA HIS A 281 12.75 -33.10 44.76
C HIS A 281 13.01 -32.34 43.45
N ASN A 282 13.48 -31.13 43.51
CA ASN A 282 14.83 -30.63 43.74
C ASN A 282 15.76 -30.71 42.49
N GLY A 283 16.18 -29.54 42.10
CA GLY A 283 17.59 -29.31 41.72
C GLY A 283 17.87 -29.15 40.23
N ASN A 284 18.22 -28.11 39.73
CA ASN A 284 19.51 -27.45 39.70
C ASN A 284 19.76 -26.66 38.41
N ARG A 285 20.13 -25.43 38.53
CA ARG A 285 21.21 -24.67 37.91
C ARG A 285 21.69 -25.06 36.50
N GLY A 286 21.72 -24.05 35.64
CA GLY A 286 22.97 -23.84 34.98
C GLY A 286 22.92 -23.26 33.55
N LYS A 287 23.36 -22.03 33.45
CA LYS A 287 24.28 -21.44 32.46
C LYS A 287 23.75 -20.69 31.24
N ARG A 288 24.13 -19.47 31.31
CA ARG A 288 24.37 -18.46 30.27
C ARG A 288 24.88 -19.03 28.95
N GLY A 289 24.36 -18.52 27.82
CA GLY A 289 24.98 -18.61 26.50
C GLY A 289 24.68 -17.34 25.72
N ARG A 290 25.74 -16.56 25.54
CA ARG A 290 25.86 -15.37 24.68
C ARG A 290 25.81 -15.75 23.20
N GLY A 291 25.29 -14.82 22.39
CA GLY A 291 25.94 -14.49 21.08
C GLY A 291 25.24 -15.11 19.89
N ASN A 292 24.75 -14.32 18.96
CA ASN A 292 25.48 -13.87 17.80
C ASN A 292 24.53 -13.10 16.87
N GLY A 293 24.96 -11.89 16.55
CA GLY A 293 24.40 -11.12 15.46
C GLY A 293 24.68 -11.83 14.12
N HIS A 294 23.68 -11.83 13.27
CA HIS A 294 23.88 -12.18 11.86
C HIS A 294 23.98 -10.89 11.04
N GLU A 295 25.21 -10.57 10.68
CA GLU A 295 25.56 -9.68 9.56
C GLU A 295 25.02 -10.28 8.26
N PHE A 296 24.30 -9.47 7.49
CA PHE A 296 23.94 -9.79 6.12
C PHE A 296 25.05 -9.35 5.18
N VAL A 297 25.80 -10.31 4.66
CA VAL A 297 26.77 -10.11 3.58
C VAL A 297 26.05 -10.19 2.24
N ILE A 298 26.01 -9.08 1.52
CA ILE A 298 25.59 -9.02 0.11
C ILE A 298 26.79 -9.47 -0.72
N LYS A 299 26.71 -10.64 -1.33
CA LYS A 299 27.67 -11.09 -2.37
C LYS A 299 27.21 -10.55 -3.72
N SER A 300 27.94 -9.57 -4.25
CA SER A 300 27.95 -9.25 -5.67
C SER A 300 28.64 -10.38 -6.43
N LYS A 301 27.96 -10.93 -7.44
CA LYS A 301 28.61 -11.76 -8.47
C LYS A 301 28.99 -10.84 -9.62
N GLU A 302 30.27 -10.61 -9.75
CA GLU A 302 30.90 -10.22 -11.02
C GLU A 302 30.90 -11.44 -11.96
N LYS A 303 30.33 -11.24 -13.12
CA LYS A 303 30.89 -11.60 -14.43
C LYS A 303 30.05 -11.00 -15.53
#